data_021b90f27a83a50d65dc1a57badc15dc
#
_entry.id   021b90f27a83a50d65dc1a57badc15dc
#
_cell.length_a   1.000
_cell.length_b   1.000
_cell.length_c   1.000
_cell.angle_alpha   90.00
_cell.angle_beta   90.00
_cell.angle_gamma   90.00
#
_symmetry.space_group_name_H-M   'P 1'
#
loop_
_entity.id
_entity.type
_entity.pdbx_description
1 polymer ?
#
loop_
_entity_poly.entity_id
_entity_poly.type
_entity_poly.pdbx_seq_one_letter_code
_entity_poly.pdbx_strand_id
1 'polypeptide(L)'
;MKNLKEITTNQKNRYKPDHDTLKDLMSMFKCDQSRAQEILEEGHKQGYITHEGTTIDFVVHGETEVKKDSLTYLESLEKESSWCDFFTQDLIKIKKPHQKAFIETGTASGFSAKAAMRAGFSSVDTVEINGYFCEYAAKVLWEDPDHPDWQDKVTIRQGSSVDVLPVIFQENTEPFVLWLDAHWSGGPHIGENMGSYLPKELAAIAKCNVDFTDCSILIDDMNHFINDKAFLNLITILLQVIKPNGKVALYDSSSGHTFMISE
;
A
#
# COMPACT_ATOMS: atom_id res chain seq x y z
N MET A 1 -30.16 15.06 -11.05
CA MET A 1 -29.08 14.57 -10.16
C MET A 1 -29.76 14.05 -8.90
N LYS A 2 -29.82 12.74 -8.68
CA LYS A 2 -30.36 12.15 -7.45
C LYS A 2 -29.30 12.25 -6.35
N ASN A 3 -29.73 12.67 -5.19
CA ASN A 3 -28.89 12.98 -4.04
C ASN A 3 -28.19 11.70 -3.51
N LEU A 4 -26.88 11.66 -3.46
CA LEU A 4 -26.07 10.52 -3.00
C LEU A 4 -26.48 10.00 -1.61
N LYS A 5 -27.09 10.84 -0.77
CA LYS A 5 -27.65 10.43 0.55
C LYS A 5 -28.84 9.47 0.45
N GLU A 6 -29.60 9.48 -0.62
CA GLU A 6 -30.75 8.57 -0.80
C GLU A 6 -30.33 7.16 -1.26
N ILE A 7 -29.15 7.04 -1.90
CA ILE A 7 -28.66 5.75 -2.38
C ILE A 7 -28.12 4.91 -1.23
N THR A 8 -27.51 5.52 -0.24
CA THR A 8 -26.89 4.82 0.91
C THR A 8 -27.90 4.26 1.91
N THR A 9 -29.10 4.81 1.98
CA THR A 9 -30.09 4.41 3.02
C THR A 9 -30.93 3.20 2.60
N ASN A 10 -31.08 2.94 1.29
CA ASN A 10 -31.93 1.87 0.76
C ASN A 10 -31.23 0.53 0.51
N GLN A 11 -29.89 0.49 0.53
CA GLN A 11 -29.13 -0.75 0.28
C GLN A 11 -28.75 -1.53 1.54
N LYS A 12 -28.88 -0.95 2.73
CA LYS A 12 -28.49 -1.59 4.00
C LYS A 12 -29.31 -2.83 4.41
N ASN A 13 -30.42 -3.14 3.74
CA ASN A 13 -31.35 -4.16 4.20
C ASN A 13 -31.55 -5.38 3.28
N ARG A 14 -30.74 -5.60 2.25
CA ARG A 14 -31.04 -6.67 1.27
C ARG A 14 -29.88 -7.62 0.92
N TYR A 15 -28.78 -7.61 1.65
CA TYR A 15 -27.70 -8.49 1.29
C TYR A 15 -27.85 -9.89 1.92
N LYS A 16 -28.01 -10.91 1.07
CA LYS A 16 -27.66 -12.29 1.35
C LYS A 16 -26.51 -12.66 0.42
N PRO A 17 -25.34 -13.01 0.95
CA PRO A 17 -24.24 -13.44 0.10
C PRO A 17 -24.71 -14.65 -0.71
N ASP A 18 -24.48 -14.63 -2.02
CA ASP A 18 -24.66 -15.82 -2.80
C ASP A 18 -23.54 -16.83 -2.50
N HIS A 19 -23.76 -18.06 -2.90
CA HIS A 19 -22.84 -19.15 -2.60
C HIS A 19 -21.50 -18.98 -3.31
N ASP A 20 -21.45 -18.22 -4.41
CA ASP A 20 -20.25 -18.05 -5.21
C ASP A 20 -19.32 -16.99 -4.59
N THR A 21 -19.86 -15.90 -4.06
CA THR A 21 -19.09 -14.88 -3.32
C THR A 21 -18.37 -15.47 -2.10
N LEU A 22 -19.05 -16.33 -1.33
CA LEU A 22 -18.42 -17.01 -0.20
C LEU A 22 -17.33 -17.97 -0.65
N LYS A 23 -17.53 -18.71 -1.74
CA LYS A 23 -16.50 -19.59 -2.30
C LYS A 23 -15.28 -18.83 -2.77
N ASP A 24 -15.47 -17.67 -3.40
CA ASP A 24 -14.38 -16.83 -3.86
C ASP A 24 -13.56 -16.32 -2.67
N LEU A 25 -14.22 -15.86 -1.59
CA LEU A 25 -13.56 -15.48 -0.36
C LEU A 25 -12.86 -16.67 0.32
N MET A 26 -13.51 -17.82 0.41
CA MET A 26 -12.90 -19.04 0.94
C MET A 26 -11.67 -19.47 0.15
N SER A 27 -11.73 -19.37 -1.17
CA SER A 27 -10.62 -19.68 -2.07
C SER A 27 -9.49 -18.66 -1.94
N MET A 28 -9.83 -17.37 -1.92
CA MET A 28 -8.88 -16.26 -1.84
C MET A 28 -8.15 -16.27 -0.49
N PHE A 29 -8.90 -16.47 0.61
CA PHE A 29 -8.35 -16.41 1.96
C PHE A 29 -8.03 -17.78 2.57
N LYS A 30 -8.26 -18.87 1.81
CA LYS A 30 -8.08 -20.27 2.27
C LYS A 30 -8.68 -20.51 3.66
N CYS A 31 -9.86 -19.95 3.90
CA CYS A 31 -10.60 -19.99 5.15
C CYS A 31 -11.89 -20.81 5.00
N ASP A 32 -12.49 -21.18 6.13
CA ASP A 32 -13.80 -21.82 6.14
C ASP A 32 -14.95 -20.83 5.85
N GLN A 33 -16.14 -21.38 5.66
CA GLN A 33 -17.32 -20.58 5.32
C GLN A 33 -17.69 -19.57 6.43
N SER A 34 -17.49 -19.91 7.68
CA SER A 34 -17.79 -19.03 8.82
C SER A 34 -16.89 -17.79 8.79
N ARG A 35 -15.61 -17.98 8.52
CA ARG A 35 -14.64 -16.90 8.42
C ARG A 35 -14.84 -16.04 7.17
N ALA A 36 -15.19 -16.66 6.04
CA ALA A 36 -15.55 -15.93 4.83
C ALA A 36 -16.79 -15.04 5.05
N GLN A 37 -17.78 -15.55 5.79
CA GLN A 37 -18.97 -14.81 6.18
C GLN A 37 -18.65 -13.60 7.05
N GLU A 38 -17.80 -13.76 8.07
CA GLU A 38 -17.33 -12.67 8.94
C GLU A 38 -16.61 -11.57 8.15
N ILE A 39 -15.72 -11.95 7.22
CA ILE A 39 -15.00 -11.02 6.33
C ILE A 39 -16.00 -10.22 5.50
N LEU A 40 -16.99 -10.90 4.94
CA LEU A 40 -18.02 -10.28 4.11
C LEU A 40 -18.89 -9.29 4.90
N GLU A 41 -19.36 -9.71 6.08
CA GLU A 41 -20.19 -8.88 6.96
C GLU A 41 -19.45 -7.64 7.45
N GLU A 42 -18.21 -7.80 7.87
CA GLU A 42 -17.39 -6.67 8.31
C GLU A 42 -17.06 -5.73 7.14
N GLY A 43 -16.71 -6.29 5.96
CA GLY A 43 -16.48 -5.50 4.75
C GLY A 43 -17.69 -4.68 4.33
N HIS A 44 -18.91 -5.25 4.42
CA HIS A 44 -20.14 -4.50 4.18
C HIS A 44 -20.43 -3.43 5.22
N LYS A 45 -20.24 -3.76 6.49
CA LYS A 45 -20.46 -2.83 7.60
C LYS A 45 -19.55 -1.61 7.51
N GLN A 46 -18.31 -1.81 7.06
CA GLN A 46 -17.31 -0.77 6.88
C GLN A 46 -17.45 -0.04 5.52
N GLY A 47 -18.32 -0.53 4.62
CA GLY A 47 -18.51 0.05 3.29
C GLY A 47 -17.41 -0.28 2.28
N TYR A 48 -16.57 -1.28 2.57
CA TYR A 48 -15.47 -1.71 1.69
C TYR A 48 -15.89 -2.67 0.60
N ILE A 49 -17.00 -3.36 0.80
CA ILE A 49 -17.53 -4.34 -0.14
C ILE A 49 -18.90 -3.83 -0.60
N THR A 50 -19.04 -3.58 -1.90
CA THR A 50 -20.32 -3.40 -2.55
C THR A 50 -20.52 -4.53 -3.54
N HIS A 51 -21.79 -4.85 -3.83
CA HIS A 51 -22.16 -5.87 -4.78
C HIS A 51 -23.00 -5.25 -5.90
N GLU A 52 -22.48 -5.31 -7.13
CA GLU A 52 -23.28 -5.18 -8.35
C GLU A 52 -23.04 -6.43 -9.19
N GLY A 53 -24.01 -7.36 -9.14
CA GLY A 53 -23.94 -8.63 -9.87
C GLY A 53 -23.10 -9.69 -9.15
N THR A 54 -22.35 -10.48 -9.90
CA THR A 54 -21.50 -11.59 -9.40
C THR A 54 -20.05 -11.19 -9.08
N THR A 55 -19.72 -9.91 -9.17
CA THR A 55 -18.38 -9.37 -8.92
C THR A 55 -18.33 -8.65 -7.58
N ILE A 56 -17.30 -8.92 -6.80
CA ILE A 56 -16.99 -8.13 -5.59
C ILE A 56 -16.34 -6.84 -6.07
N ASP A 57 -17.12 -5.76 -6.15
CA ASP A 57 -16.57 -4.44 -6.43
C ASP A 57 -16.18 -3.76 -5.12
N PHE A 58 -14.90 -3.49 -5.00
CA PHE A 58 -14.38 -2.64 -3.92
C PHE A 58 -14.66 -1.18 -4.28
N VAL A 59 -15.39 -0.49 -3.42
CA VAL A 59 -15.74 0.93 -3.67
C VAL A 59 -14.48 1.78 -3.63
N VAL A 60 -14.08 2.30 -4.78
CA VAL A 60 -13.19 3.45 -4.85
C VAL A 60 -14.06 4.66 -4.51
N HIS A 61 -13.88 5.23 -3.32
CA HIS A 61 -14.50 6.51 -2.99
C HIS A 61 -13.92 7.56 -3.93
N GLY A 62 -14.79 8.15 -4.75
CA GLY A 62 -14.43 9.11 -5.77
C GLY A 62 -13.67 10.32 -5.21
N GLU A 63 -13.04 11.04 -6.12
CA GLU A 63 -12.27 12.27 -5.93
C GLU A 63 -12.86 13.15 -4.82
N THR A 64 -12.22 13.11 -3.67
CA THR A 64 -12.48 14.11 -2.63
C THR A 64 -11.66 15.35 -2.99
N GLU A 65 -12.31 16.51 -3.05
CA GLU A 65 -11.60 17.79 -3.14
C GLU A 65 -10.49 17.84 -2.09
N VAL A 66 -9.24 17.97 -2.56
CA VAL A 66 -8.08 18.13 -1.70
C VAL A 66 -8.27 19.43 -0.91
N LYS A 67 -8.53 19.30 0.37
CA LYS A 67 -8.70 20.45 1.24
C LYS A 67 -7.35 21.15 1.44
N LYS A 68 -7.39 22.47 1.61
CA LYS A 68 -6.24 23.33 1.95
C LYS A 68 -5.41 22.81 3.14
N ASP A 69 -6.02 22.00 3.99
CA ASP A 69 -5.42 21.34 5.14
C ASP A 69 -4.33 20.30 4.76
N SER A 70 -4.39 19.74 3.54
CA SER A 70 -3.38 18.78 3.03
C SER A 70 -2.02 19.44 2.81
N LEU A 71 -1.99 20.68 2.33
CA LEU A 71 -0.74 21.42 2.12
C LEU A 71 -0.03 21.68 3.46
N THR A 72 -0.78 22.16 4.46
CA THR A 72 -0.26 22.42 5.80
C THR A 72 0.29 21.15 6.45
N TYR A 73 -0.36 20.01 6.22
CA TYR A 73 0.11 18.71 6.69
C TYR A 73 1.44 18.32 6.03
N LEU A 74 1.54 18.40 4.70
CA LEU A 74 2.79 18.09 3.99
C LEU A 74 3.93 19.03 4.38
N GLU A 75 3.67 20.34 4.50
CA GLU A 75 4.66 21.31 4.98
C GLU A 75 5.11 21.03 6.43
N SER A 76 4.25 20.43 7.26
CA SER A 76 4.65 19.99 8.60
C SER A 76 5.60 18.81 8.58
N LEU A 77 5.42 17.88 7.63
CA LEU A 77 6.31 16.74 7.41
C LEU A 77 7.69 17.15 6.92
N GLU A 78 7.78 18.23 6.11
CA GLU A 78 9.10 18.76 5.68
C GLU A 78 10.02 19.15 6.84
N LYS A 79 9.45 19.57 7.96
CA LYS A 79 10.21 19.93 9.17
C LYS A 79 10.75 18.71 9.92
N GLU A 80 10.26 17.52 9.62
CA GLU A 80 10.73 16.27 10.20
C GLU A 80 11.79 15.59 9.33
N SER A 81 12.85 16.33 8.98
CA SER A 81 13.98 15.79 8.20
C SER A 81 14.64 14.56 8.84
N SER A 82 14.51 14.42 10.16
CA SER A 82 15.05 13.30 10.94
C SER A 82 14.47 11.94 10.52
N TRP A 83 13.17 11.84 10.19
CA TRP A 83 12.55 10.59 9.77
C TRP A 83 13.18 10.05 8.47
N CYS A 84 13.35 10.91 7.48
CA CYS A 84 13.99 10.54 6.21
C CYS A 84 15.40 9.98 6.42
N ASP A 85 16.17 10.58 7.34
CA ASP A 85 17.52 10.13 7.64
C ASP A 85 17.52 8.77 8.35
N PHE A 86 16.61 8.55 9.31
CA PHE A 86 16.44 7.25 9.97
C PHE A 86 16.03 6.16 8.99
N PHE A 87 15.02 6.42 8.15
CA PHE A 87 14.58 5.45 7.15
C PHE A 87 15.66 5.15 6.10
N THR A 88 16.46 6.14 5.71
CA THR A 88 17.65 5.92 4.87
C THR A 88 18.60 4.90 5.50
N GLN A 89 18.90 5.04 6.80
CA GLN A 89 19.78 4.10 7.51
C GLN A 89 19.18 2.69 7.60
N ASP A 90 17.86 2.57 7.78
CA ASP A 90 17.21 1.28 7.81
C ASP A 90 17.23 0.63 6.42
N LEU A 91 16.96 1.38 5.36
CA LEU A 91 17.06 0.87 3.99
C LEU A 91 18.48 0.42 3.63
N ILE A 92 19.52 1.14 4.07
CA ILE A 92 20.93 0.72 3.87
C ILE A 92 21.21 -0.64 4.53
N LYS A 93 20.63 -0.90 5.72
CA LYS A 93 20.80 -2.18 6.42
C LYS A 93 20.04 -3.33 5.78
N ILE A 94 18.83 -3.05 5.27
CA ILE A 94 17.90 -4.06 4.76
C ILE A 94 18.20 -4.39 3.29
N LYS A 95 18.58 -3.40 2.50
CA LYS A 95 18.86 -3.54 1.07
C LYS A 95 19.98 -4.53 0.80
N LYS A 96 19.73 -5.52 -0.05
CA LYS A 96 20.76 -6.43 -0.55
C LYS A 96 21.55 -5.80 -1.71
N PRO A 97 22.83 -6.15 -1.93
CA PRO A 97 23.67 -5.50 -2.95
C PRO A 97 23.15 -5.62 -4.39
N HIS A 98 22.38 -6.70 -4.68
CA HIS A 98 21.80 -6.94 -6.00
C HIS A 98 20.46 -6.20 -6.20
N GLN A 99 19.79 -5.72 -5.15
CA GLN A 99 18.55 -4.97 -5.25
C GLN A 99 18.83 -3.55 -5.73
N LYS A 100 18.35 -3.20 -6.90
CA LYS A 100 18.63 -1.93 -7.58
C LYS A 100 17.45 -0.98 -7.59
N ALA A 101 16.23 -1.52 -7.67
CA ALA A 101 15.03 -0.73 -7.70
C ALA A 101 14.36 -0.67 -6.31
N PHE A 102 13.69 0.45 -6.05
CA PHE A 102 12.78 0.62 -4.94
C PHE A 102 11.40 0.93 -5.49
N ILE A 103 10.40 0.17 -5.06
CA ILE A 103 9.01 0.36 -5.48
C ILE A 103 8.21 0.63 -4.21
N GLU A 104 7.43 1.71 -4.20
CA GLU A 104 6.62 2.04 -3.04
C GLU A 104 5.18 2.35 -3.40
N THR A 105 4.28 2.15 -2.44
CA THR A 105 2.89 2.60 -2.47
C THR A 105 2.66 3.60 -1.35
N GLY A 106 1.96 4.71 -1.66
CA GLY A 106 1.77 5.82 -0.73
C GLY A 106 2.94 6.82 -0.76
N THR A 107 3.08 7.54 -1.87
CA THR A 107 4.14 8.54 -2.04
C THR A 107 4.07 9.68 -1.01
N ALA A 108 2.86 10.13 -0.68
CA ALA A 108 2.61 11.27 0.20
C ALA A 108 3.54 12.47 -0.11
N SER A 109 4.42 12.83 0.82
CA SER A 109 5.42 13.92 0.64
C SER A 109 6.69 13.52 -0.12
N GLY A 110 6.85 12.24 -0.50
CA GLY A 110 8.03 11.73 -1.21
C GLY A 110 9.26 11.47 -0.34
N PHE A 111 9.12 11.46 0.99
CA PHE A 111 10.28 11.26 1.88
C PHE A 111 10.84 9.84 1.85
N SER A 112 10.00 8.82 1.71
CA SER A 112 10.41 7.43 1.53
C SER A 112 11.17 7.24 0.22
N ALA A 113 10.67 7.79 -0.89
CA ALA A 113 11.37 7.84 -2.17
C ALA A 113 12.73 8.55 -2.06
N LYS A 114 12.77 9.69 -1.37
CA LYS A 114 14.02 10.44 -1.07
C LYS A 114 14.99 9.59 -0.26
N ALA A 115 14.52 8.89 0.76
CA ALA A 115 15.33 7.98 1.57
C ALA A 115 15.89 6.82 0.74
N ALA A 116 15.10 6.25 -0.16
CA ALA A 116 15.53 5.19 -1.07
C ALA A 116 16.63 5.66 -2.02
N MET A 117 16.51 6.85 -2.60
CA MET A 117 17.55 7.44 -3.44
C MET A 117 18.86 7.64 -2.65
N ARG A 118 18.76 8.15 -1.42
CA ARG A 118 19.93 8.32 -0.50
C ARG A 118 20.53 7.00 -0.06
N ALA A 119 19.73 5.93 0.05
CA ALA A 119 20.20 4.58 0.32
C ALA A 119 20.88 3.90 -0.88
N GLY A 120 20.96 4.60 -2.02
CA GLY A 120 21.69 4.17 -3.21
C GLY A 120 20.91 3.18 -4.07
N PHE A 121 19.58 3.27 -4.13
CA PHE A 121 18.81 2.62 -5.19
C PHE A 121 19.05 3.35 -6.52
N SER A 122 19.07 2.59 -7.62
CA SER A 122 19.31 3.13 -8.95
C SER A 122 18.05 3.72 -9.58
N SER A 123 16.89 3.22 -9.18
CA SER A 123 15.58 3.70 -9.61
C SER A 123 14.56 3.60 -8.48
N VAL A 124 13.58 4.48 -8.51
CA VAL A 124 12.42 4.48 -7.62
C VAL A 124 11.16 4.62 -8.44
N ASP A 125 10.21 3.71 -8.26
CA ASP A 125 8.83 3.84 -8.70
C ASP A 125 7.95 4.05 -7.49
N THR A 126 7.20 5.16 -7.45
CA THR A 126 6.32 5.49 -6.33
C THR A 126 4.89 5.71 -6.82
N VAL A 127 3.92 5.18 -6.08
CA VAL A 127 2.49 5.19 -6.44
C VAL A 127 1.69 6.03 -5.46
N GLU A 128 0.93 6.97 -5.99
CA GLU A 128 0.07 7.85 -5.20
C GLU A 128 -1.30 8.01 -5.85
N ILE A 129 -2.35 7.84 -5.08
CA ILE A 129 -3.72 7.99 -5.59
C ILE A 129 -4.12 9.47 -5.70
N ASN A 130 -3.58 10.33 -4.85
CA ASN A 130 -3.90 11.75 -4.80
C ASN A 130 -2.98 12.55 -5.72
N GLY A 131 -3.53 13.11 -6.81
CA GLY A 131 -2.77 13.93 -7.77
C GLY A 131 -2.06 15.13 -7.15
N TYR A 132 -2.63 15.71 -6.09
CA TYR A 132 -2.00 16.81 -5.37
C TYR A 132 -0.70 16.37 -4.66
N PHE A 133 -0.70 15.19 -4.05
CA PHE A 133 0.50 14.62 -3.43
C PHE A 133 1.54 14.23 -4.49
N CYS A 134 1.10 13.75 -5.67
CA CYS A 134 2.01 13.53 -6.80
C CYS A 134 2.74 14.82 -7.20
N GLU A 135 2.02 15.95 -7.34
CA GLU A 135 2.61 17.24 -7.68
C GLU A 135 3.58 17.75 -6.60
N TYR A 136 3.22 17.55 -5.33
CA TYR A 136 4.06 17.97 -4.23
C TYR A 136 5.34 17.12 -4.15
N ALA A 137 5.22 15.80 -4.24
CA ALA A 137 6.37 14.89 -4.24
C ALA A 137 7.30 15.15 -5.44
N ALA A 138 6.74 15.51 -6.60
CA ALA A 138 7.53 15.91 -7.77
C ALA A 138 8.44 17.11 -7.46
N LYS A 139 7.95 18.12 -6.76
CA LYS A 139 8.78 19.25 -6.34
C LYS A 139 9.88 18.83 -5.37
N VAL A 140 9.55 17.99 -4.39
CA VAL A 140 10.52 17.52 -3.39
C VAL A 140 11.62 16.67 -4.02
N LEU A 141 11.29 15.87 -5.03
CA LEU A 141 12.20 14.87 -5.60
C LEU A 141 12.90 15.38 -6.86
N TRP A 142 12.19 16.05 -7.77
CA TRP A 142 12.74 16.45 -9.07
C TRP A 142 13.38 17.84 -9.05
N GLU A 143 12.97 18.70 -8.12
CA GLU A 143 13.51 20.06 -7.97
C GLU A 143 14.56 20.12 -6.84
N ASP A 144 15.04 18.97 -6.33
CA ASP A 144 16.10 18.93 -5.31
C ASP A 144 17.42 19.45 -5.91
N PRO A 145 17.94 20.60 -5.44
CA PRO A 145 19.11 21.24 -6.05
C PRO A 145 20.40 20.45 -5.85
N ASP A 146 20.46 19.60 -4.84
CA ASP A 146 21.62 18.77 -4.55
C ASP A 146 21.63 17.47 -5.38
N HIS A 147 20.48 17.11 -5.97
CA HIS A 147 20.27 15.87 -6.69
C HIS A 147 19.46 16.05 -7.99
N PRO A 148 19.97 16.86 -8.95
CA PRO A 148 19.22 17.18 -10.18
C PRO A 148 19.00 15.96 -11.10
N ASP A 149 19.70 14.85 -10.86
CA ASP A 149 19.57 13.60 -11.59
C ASP A 149 18.41 12.70 -11.09
N TRP A 150 17.76 13.06 -10.00
CA TRP A 150 16.65 12.25 -9.48
C TRP A 150 15.41 12.30 -10.38
N GLN A 151 15.21 13.37 -11.13
CA GLN A 151 14.14 13.45 -12.12
C GLN A 151 14.18 12.32 -13.17
N ASP A 152 15.37 11.79 -13.47
CA ASP A 152 15.57 10.69 -14.41
C ASP A 152 15.50 9.30 -13.74
N LYS A 153 15.47 9.25 -12.41
CA LYS A 153 15.55 8.02 -11.61
C LYS A 153 14.29 7.74 -10.80
N VAL A 154 13.47 8.77 -10.56
CA VAL A 154 12.25 8.65 -9.77
C VAL A 154 11.04 8.84 -10.65
N THR A 155 10.22 7.81 -10.74
CA THR A 155 8.95 7.83 -11.47
C THR A 155 7.80 7.91 -10.46
N ILE A 156 6.99 8.96 -10.55
CA ILE A 156 5.79 9.13 -9.73
C ILE A 156 4.59 8.72 -10.57
N ARG A 157 3.81 7.74 -10.09
CA ARG A 157 2.65 7.19 -10.80
C ARG A 157 1.38 7.52 -10.05
N GLN A 158 0.50 8.27 -10.69
CA GLN A 158 -0.81 8.56 -10.13
C GLN A 158 -1.77 7.40 -10.37
N GLY A 159 -2.38 6.87 -9.31
CA GLY A 159 -3.41 5.83 -9.39
C GLY A 159 -3.51 4.98 -8.14
N SER A 160 -4.47 4.07 -8.13
CA SER A 160 -4.58 3.05 -7.09
C SER A 160 -3.40 2.06 -7.19
N SER A 161 -2.72 1.79 -6.10
CA SER A 161 -1.59 0.84 -6.09
C SER A 161 -2.01 -0.57 -6.52
N VAL A 162 -3.24 -0.98 -6.25
CA VAL A 162 -3.80 -2.27 -6.71
C VAL A 162 -3.77 -2.39 -8.24
N ASP A 163 -3.97 -1.28 -8.95
CA ASP A 163 -4.00 -1.24 -10.41
C ASP A 163 -2.62 -0.94 -11.01
N VAL A 164 -1.82 -0.12 -10.33
CA VAL A 164 -0.54 0.39 -10.84
C VAL A 164 0.62 -0.58 -10.60
N LEU A 165 0.67 -1.26 -9.44
CA LEU A 165 1.75 -2.23 -9.16
C LEU A 165 1.91 -3.31 -10.23
N PRO A 166 0.84 -3.93 -10.77
CA PRO A 166 0.98 -4.89 -11.85
C PRO A 166 1.69 -4.33 -13.09
N VAL A 167 1.50 -3.04 -13.39
CA VAL A 167 2.17 -2.37 -14.53
C VAL A 167 3.64 -2.16 -14.22
N ILE A 168 3.97 -1.66 -13.01
CA ILE A 168 5.35 -1.48 -12.58
C ILE A 168 6.12 -2.79 -12.65
N PHE A 169 5.53 -3.88 -12.16
CA PHE A 169 6.19 -5.19 -12.17
C PHE A 169 6.40 -5.77 -13.58
N GLN A 170 5.59 -5.38 -14.57
CA GLN A 170 5.83 -5.76 -15.96
C GLN A 170 6.96 -4.97 -16.61
N GLU A 171 7.17 -3.73 -16.18
CA GLU A 171 8.20 -2.83 -16.69
C GLU A 171 9.55 -3.01 -15.99
N ASN A 172 9.53 -3.37 -14.70
CA ASN A 172 10.74 -3.53 -13.89
C ASN A 172 11.34 -4.92 -14.08
N THR A 173 12.63 -4.95 -14.46
CA THR A 173 13.40 -6.19 -14.67
C THR A 173 14.46 -6.42 -13.57
N GLU A 174 14.65 -5.46 -12.69
CA GLU A 174 15.70 -5.52 -11.66
C GLU A 174 15.13 -6.06 -10.34
N PRO A 175 15.94 -6.77 -9.54
CA PRO A 175 15.58 -7.07 -8.16
C PRO A 175 15.32 -5.81 -7.35
N PHE A 176 14.26 -5.81 -6.56
CA PHE A 176 13.76 -4.62 -5.89
C PHE A 176 13.47 -4.82 -4.41
N VAL A 177 13.33 -3.71 -3.71
CA VAL A 177 12.65 -3.62 -2.43
C VAL A 177 11.27 -3.01 -2.68
N LEU A 178 10.21 -3.70 -2.23
CA LEU A 178 8.84 -3.22 -2.28
C LEU A 178 8.46 -2.69 -0.90
N TRP A 179 8.05 -1.43 -0.82
CA TRP A 179 7.56 -0.75 0.38
C TRP A 179 6.06 -0.49 0.27
N LEU A 180 5.26 -1.13 1.12
CA LEU A 180 3.81 -1.01 1.15
C LEU A 180 3.39 -0.09 2.29
N ASP A 181 2.94 1.12 1.91
CA ASP A 181 2.55 2.21 2.82
C ASP A 181 1.35 3.02 2.29
N ALA A 182 0.58 2.48 1.31
CA ALA A 182 -0.59 3.15 0.74
C ALA A 182 -1.86 2.96 1.58
N HIS A 183 -1.75 2.94 2.88
CA HIS A 183 -2.88 2.80 3.78
C HIS A 183 -3.10 4.08 4.58
N TRP A 184 -4.31 4.25 5.08
CA TRP A 184 -4.63 5.41 5.90
C TRP A 184 -3.97 5.30 7.29
N SER A 185 -3.10 6.26 7.60
CA SER A 185 -2.39 6.36 8.89
C SER A 185 -2.86 7.56 9.74
N GLY A 186 -3.95 8.20 9.34
CA GLY A 186 -4.45 9.43 9.97
C GLY A 186 -4.16 10.68 9.13
N GLY A 187 -4.99 11.70 9.26
CA GLY A 187 -4.82 12.95 8.51
C GLY A 187 -5.66 13.06 7.23
N PRO A 188 -5.32 13.96 6.29
CA PRO A 188 -6.12 14.29 5.11
C PRO A 188 -5.91 13.30 3.95
N HIS A 189 -5.77 12.02 4.22
CA HIS A 189 -5.54 11.00 3.21
C HIS A 189 -6.82 10.62 2.47
N ILE A 190 -6.67 10.29 1.18
CA ILE A 190 -7.68 9.61 0.41
C ILE A 190 -7.34 8.12 0.50
N GLY A 191 -8.19 7.31 1.11
CA GLY A 191 -7.92 5.88 1.14
C GLY A 191 -8.57 5.15 2.29
N GLU A 192 -8.37 3.85 2.25
CA GLU A 192 -8.87 2.92 3.24
C GLU A 192 -7.83 2.72 4.35
N ASN A 193 -8.30 2.24 5.50
CA ASN A 193 -7.38 1.86 6.58
C ASN A 193 -6.56 0.62 6.18
N MET A 194 -5.42 0.42 6.82
CA MET A 194 -4.48 -0.67 6.55
C MET A 194 -5.15 -2.05 6.61
N GLY A 195 -6.05 -2.27 7.56
CA GLY A 195 -6.71 -3.57 7.74
C GLY A 195 -7.54 -4.02 6.53
N SER A 196 -8.01 -3.08 5.68
CA SER A 196 -8.76 -3.38 4.47
C SER A 196 -7.93 -3.27 3.20
N TYR A 197 -7.02 -2.30 3.14
CA TYR A 197 -6.31 -1.98 1.91
C TYR A 197 -5.11 -2.90 1.65
N LEU A 198 -4.26 -3.11 2.65
CA LEU A 198 -3.08 -3.97 2.52
C LEU A 198 -3.39 -5.39 2.02
N PRO A 199 -4.44 -6.09 2.48
CA PRO A 199 -4.81 -7.38 1.90
C PRO A 199 -5.14 -7.31 0.40
N LYS A 200 -5.71 -6.20 -0.08
CA LYS A 200 -6.01 -6.01 -1.51
C LYS A 200 -4.74 -5.84 -2.33
N GLU A 201 -3.80 -5.03 -1.85
CA GLU A 201 -2.49 -4.87 -2.49
C GLU A 201 -1.76 -6.21 -2.58
N LEU A 202 -1.66 -6.95 -1.47
CA LEU A 202 -1.01 -8.26 -1.45
C LEU A 202 -1.72 -9.27 -2.35
N ALA A 203 -3.06 -9.23 -2.43
CA ALA A 203 -3.81 -10.07 -3.36
C ALA A 203 -3.57 -9.70 -4.83
N ALA A 204 -3.42 -8.41 -5.15
CA ALA A 204 -3.06 -7.96 -6.49
C ALA A 204 -1.64 -8.41 -6.86
N ILE A 205 -0.68 -8.25 -5.95
CA ILE A 205 0.70 -8.69 -6.11
C ILE A 205 0.76 -10.21 -6.33
N ALA A 206 0.01 -11.00 -5.56
CA ALA A 206 -0.03 -12.46 -5.67
C ALA A 206 -0.55 -12.97 -7.03
N LYS A 207 -1.31 -12.14 -7.75
CA LYS A 207 -1.80 -12.45 -9.11
C LYS A 207 -0.79 -12.10 -10.20
N CYS A 208 0.23 -11.31 -9.89
CA CYS A 208 1.27 -10.96 -10.84
C CYS A 208 2.21 -12.16 -11.06
N ASN A 209 2.56 -12.40 -12.33
CA ASN A 209 3.55 -13.43 -12.69
C ASN A 209 4.96 -12.85 -12.59
N VAL A 210 5.40 -12.57 -11.36
CA VAL A 210 6.70 -11.96 -11.06
C VAL A 210 7.48 -12.87 -10.13
N ASP A 211 8.77 -12.98 -10.38
CA ASP A 211 9.69 -13.70 -9.49
C ASP A 211 10.16 -12.78 -8.36
N PHE A 212 9.70 -13.03 -7.16
CA PHE A 212 10.09 -12.29 -5.96
C PHE A 212 11.29 -12.91 -5.22
N THR A 213 12.00 -13.89 -5.80
CA THR A 213 13.08 -14.62 -5.12
C THR A 213 14.17 -13.67 -4.60
N ASP A 214 14.61 -12.73 -5.41
CA ASP A 214 15.65 -11.77 -5.07
C ASP A 214 15.12 -10.41 -4.56
N CYS A 215 13.82 -10.31 -4.32
CA CYS A 215 13.16 -9.10 -3.85
C CYS A 215 12.89 -9.18 -2.35
N SER A 216 12.76 -8.02 -1.70
CA SER A 216 12.27 -7.91 -0.32
C SER A 216 10.95 -7.15 -0.31
N ILE A 217 10.02 -7.55 0.54
CA ILE A 217 8.75 -6.87 0.75
C ILE A 217 8.73 -6.33 2.18
N LEU A 218 8.52 -5.03 2.30
CA LEU A 218 8.43 -4.31 3.56
C LEU A 218 7.03 -3.73 3.70
N ILE A 219 6.45 -3.83 4.87
CA ILE A 219 5.10 -3.30 5.17
C ILE A 219 5.21 -2.40 6.39
N ASP A 220 4.82 -1.13 6.24
CA ASP A 220 4.89 -0.15 7.32
C ASP A 220 3.77 -0.29 8.36
N ASP A 221 3.85 0.48 9.42
CA ASP A 221 2.85 0.64 10.49
C ASP A 221 2.40 -0.66 11.19
N MET A 222 3.19 -1.73 11.12
CA MET A 222 2.84 -3.03 11.73
C MET A 222 2.74 -2.98 13.26
N ASN A 223 3.28 -1.96 13.91
CA ASN A 223 3.12 -1.70 15.34
C ASN A 223 1.65 -1.56 15.76
N HIS A 224 0.77 -1.09 14.88
CA HIS A 224 -0.67 -1.02 15.14
C HIS A 224 -1.35 -2.39 15.20
N PHE A 225 -0.74 -3.41 14.61
CA PHE A 225 -1.31 -4.76 14.46
C PHE A 225 -0.55 -5.85 15.24
N ILE A 226 0.48 -5.47 16.01
CA ILE A 226 1.33 -6.44 16.74
C ILE A 226 0.54 -7.37 17.68
N ASN A 227 -0.58 -6.90 18.19
CA ASN A 227 -1.48 -7.68 19.04
C ASN A 227 -2.64 -8.35 18.29
N ASP A 228 -2.82 -8.05 16.99
CA ASP A 228 -3.83 -8.69 16.14
C ASP A 228 -3.26 -9.91 15.45
N LYS A 229 -3.29 -11.05 16.15
CA LYS A 229 -2.77 -12.31 15.62
C LYS A 229 -3.48 -12.79 14.36
N ALA A 230 -4.78 -12.46 14.21
CA ALA A 230 -5.54 -12.87 13.04
C ALA A 230 -5.07 -12.10 11.81
N PHE A 231 -4.90 -10.79 11.94
CA PHE A 231 -4.36 -9.94 10.88
C PHE A 231 -2.92 -10.33 10.52
N LEU A 232 -2.03 -10.48 11.50
CA LEU A 232 -0.64 -10.90 11.26
C LEU A 232 -0.57 -12.26 10.53
N ASN A 233 -1.41 -13.21 10.91
CA ASN A 233 -1.48 -14.51 10.24
C ASN A 233 -1.95 -14.36 8.78
N LEU A 234 -2.97 -13.54 8.52
CA LEU A 234 -3.45 -13.28 7.17
C LEU A 234 -2.35 -12.70 6.29
N ILE A 235 -1.68 -11.64 6.76
CA ILE A 235 -0.59 -11.01 6.02
C ILE A 235 0.56 -11.99 5.78
N THR A 236 0.93 -12.77 6.79
CA THR A 236 1.97 -13.81 6.65
C THR A 236 1.62 -14.83 5.57
N ILE A 237 0.37 -15.31 5.53
CA ILE A 237 -0.09 -16.27 4.51
C ILE A 237 0.00 -15.64 3.11
N LEU A 238 -0.46 -14.40 2.95
CA LEU A 238 -0.39 -13.69 1.67
C LEU A 238 1.06 -13.50 1.20
N LEU A 239 1.96 -13.10 2.10
CA LEU A 239 3.39 -13.00 1.81
C LEU A 239 4.00 -14.34 1.40
N GLN A 240 3.60 -15.44 2.03
CA GLN A 240 4.05 -16.79 1.66
C GLN A 240 3.50 -17.26 0.30
N VAL A 241 2.35 -16.77 -0.13
CA VAL A 241 1.85 -17.01 -1.49
C VAL A 241 2.71 -16.28 -2.52
N ILE A 242 3.08 -15.03 -2.24
CA ILE A 242 3.91 -14.21 -3.11
C ILE A 242 5.35 -14.74 -3.16
N LYS A 243 5.89 -15.11 -2.02
CA LYS A 243 7.29 -15.56 -1.82
C LYS A 243 7.33 -16.84 -0.94
N PRO A 244 7.09 -18.02 -1.53
CA PRO A 244 6.90 -19.27 -0.77
C PRO A 244 8.06 -19.67 0.16
N ASN A 245 9.29 -19.32 -0.22
CA ASN A 245 10.50 -19.62 0.55
C ASN A 245 10.96 -18.43 1.41
N GLY A 246 10.19 -17.34 1.42
CA GLY A 246 10.51 -16.14 2.15
C GLY A 246 10.42 -16.33 3.67
N LYS A 247 11.29 -15.65 4.38
CA LYS A 247 11.22 -15.53 5.83
C LYS A 247 10.47 -14.26 6.17
N VAL A 248 9.44 -14.38 6.98
CA VAL A 248 8.64 -13.24 7.46
C VAL A 248 9.03 -12.92 8.88
N ALA A 249 9.37 -11.68 9.16
CA ALA A 249 9.76 -11.20 10.48
C ALA A 249 9.24 -9.79 10.74
N LEU A 250 9.10 -9.42 12.00
CA LEU A 250 8.93 -8.03 12.42
C LEU A 250 10.32 -7.41 12.64
N TYR A 251 10.47 -6.19 12.17
CA TYR A 251 11.70 -5.41 12.30
C TYR A 251 11.38 -4.07 12.98
N ASP A 252 12.02 -3.83 14.11
CA ASP A 252 11.92 -2.53 14.80
C ASP A 252 12.92 -1.58 14.18
N SER A 253 12.40 -0.54 13.53
CA SER A 253 13.22 0.45 12.84
C SER A 253 13.85 1.47 13.79
N SER A 254 14.84 2.18 13.30
CA SER A 254 15.48 3.29 14.01
C SER A 254 14.57 4.50 14.19
N SER A 255 13.50 4.61 13.39
CA SER A 255 12.45 5.63 13.53
C SER A 255 11.38 5.30 14.58
N GLY A 256 11.42 4.11 15.17
CA GLY A 256 10.41 3.63 16.13
C GLY A 256 9.22 2.95 15.49
N HIS A 257 9.20 2.79 14.18
CA HIS A 257 8.19 2.00 13.47
C HIS A 257 8.55 0.52 13.48
N THR A 258 7.54 -0.34 13.38
CA THR A 258 7.73 -1.78 13.24
C THR A 258 7.30 -2.21 11.84
N PHE A 259 8.23 -2.76 11.07
CA PHE A 259 7.97 -3.27 9.73
C PHE A 259 7.81 -4.78 9.75
N MET A 260 6.91 -5.29 8.88
CA MET A 260 6.93 -6.69 8.52
C MET A 260 7.81 -6.86 7.27
N ILE A 261 8.78 -7.77 7.34
CA ILE A 261 9.72 -8.06 6.26
C ILE A 261 9.49 -9.47 5.77
N SER A 262 9.44 -9.65 4.44
CA SER A 262 9.57 -10.95 3.77
C SER A 262 10.84 -10.95 2.94
N GLU A 263 11.85 -11.69 3.40
CA GLU A 263 13.16 -11.84 2.73
C GLU A 263 13.29 -13.16 2.00
#